data_c6dba0e1edcad7db32afbe39bdd48a3f
#
_entry.id   c6dba0e1edcad7db32afbe39bdd48a3f
#
_cell.length_a   1.000
_cell.length_b   1.000
_cell.length_c   1.000
_cell.angle_alpha   90.00
_cell.angle_beta   90.00
_cell.angle_gamma   90.00
#
_symmetry.space_group_name_H-M   'P 1'
#
loop_
_entity.id
_entity.type
_entity.pdbx_description
1 polymer ?
#
loop_
_entity_poly.entity_id
_entity_poly.type
_entity_poly.pdbx_seq_one_letter_code
_entity_poly.pdbx_strand_id
1 'polypeptide(L)'
;MRENGDWSKDITNEVRKLCGENLVMVEIGSYAGESAEAWAKSGLFKSIHCIDMWKNGYDPNDPAAPTAELAEKSFDRVAERYPVIHKMKASSIEAASSFKDGSLDFVYIDADHRYESVKRDIETWLPKVRKGGILAGHDYHPDCWPDVVRAVDETVGKPRRVFMDTSWMIDC
;
A
#
# COMPACT_ATOMS: atom_id res chain seq x y z
N MET A 1 16.62 -5.28 1.16
CA MET A 1 16.44 -6.63 0.57
C MET A 1 15.49 -7.39 1.47
N ARG A 2 14.28 -7.64 0.98
CA ARG A 2 13.27 -8.44 1.72
C ARG A 2 13.75 -9.90 1.70
N GLU A 3 14.34 -10.33 2.80
CA GLU A 3 14.84 -11.72 2.93
C GLU A 3 13.67 -12.71 2.86
N ASN A 4 13.77 -13.66 1.98
CA ASN A 4 13.13 -14.98 1.74
C ASN A 4 12.03 -15.51 2.69
N GLY A 5 11.25 -14.69 3.32
CA GLY A 5 9.95 -15.05 3.90
C GLY A 5 8.87 -14.47 2.99
N ASP A 6 7.88 -15.27 2.61
CA ASP A 6 6.75 -14.79 1.79
C ASP A 6 5.88 -13.85 2.65
N TRP A 7 6.42 -12.64 2.89
CA TRP A 7 5.84 -11.60 3.74
C TRP A 7 4.36 -11.33 3.36
N SER A 8 4.07 -11.44 2.06
CA SER A 8 2.73 -11.23 1.54
C SER A 8 1.74 -12.31 1.99
N LYS A 9 2.21 -13.53 2.30
CA LYS A 9 1.32 -14.61 2.74
C LYS A 9 0.64 -14.32 4.06
N ASP A 10 1.35 -13.75 5.02
CA ASP A 10 0.78 -13.51 6.33
C ASP A 10 -0.32 -12.46 6.28
N ILE A 11 -0.07 -11.34 5.60
CA ILE A 11 -1.07 -10.28 5.46
C ILE A 11 -2.23 -10.72 4.55
N THR A 12 -1.96 -11.39 3.42
CA THR A 12 -3.03 -11.89 2.53
C THR A 12 -3.91 -12.95 3.19
N ASN A 13 -3.35 -13.82 4.02
CA ASN A 13 -4.12 -14.79 4.79
C ASN A 13 -5.05 -14.10 5.80
N GLU A 14 -4.56 -13.05 6.47
CA GLU A 14 -5.39 -12.29 7.40
C GLU A 14 -6.48 -11.51 6.65
N VAL A 15 -6.17 -10.89 5.52
CA VAL A 15 -7.16 -10.20 4.66
C VAL A 15 -8.21 -11.18 4.16
N ARG A 16 -7.82 -12.37 3.67
CA ARG A 16 -8.76 -13.42 3.24
C ARG A 16 -9.71 -13.85 4.36
N LYS A 17 -9.18 -14.03 5.56
CA LYS A 17 -9.96 -14.43 6.73
C LYS A 17 -10.99 -13.38 7.13
N LEU A 18 -10.66 -12.10 7.01
CA LEU A 18 -11.51 -10.99 7.44
C LEU A 18 -12.48 -10.51 6.36
N CYS A 19 -12.02 -10.45 5.12
CA CYS A 19 -12.76 -9.84 4.00
C CYS A 19 -13.25 -10.84 2.95
N GLY A 20 -12.75 -12.09 2.95
CA GLY A 20 -13.07 -13.09 1.93
C GLY A 20 -12.18 -12.98 0.69
N GLU A 21 -12.75 -13.21 -0.49
CA GLU A 21 -12.05 -13.23 -1.79
C GLU A 21 -12.77 -12.34 -2.81
N ASN A 22 -12.18 -12.22 -4.01
CA ASN A 22 -12.66 -11.34 -5.10
C ASN A 22 -12.70 -9.86 -4.71
N LEU A 23 -11.70 -9.42 -3.98
CA LEU A 23 -11.61 -8.09 -3.39
C LEU A 23 -11.11 -7.04 -4.40
N VAL A 24 -11.44 -5.78 -4.14
CA VAL A 24 -10.87 -4.61 -4.82
C VAL A 24 -9.89 -3.94 -3.86
N MET A 25 -8.65 -3.75 -4.33
CA MET A 25 -7.64 -3.06 -3.53
C MET A 25 -7.02 -1.87 -4.24
N VAL A 26 -6.47 -0.98 -3.43
CA VAL A 26 -5.55 0.08 -3.84
C VAL A 26 -4.23 -0.11 -3.12
N GLU A 27 -3.14 0.05 -3.85
CA GLU A 27 -1.78 0.18 -3.33
C GLU A 27 -1.26 1.59 -3.65
N ILE A 28 -0.74 2.27 -2.64
CA ILE A 28 -0.14 3.60 -2.74
C ILE A 28 1.37 3.45 -2.54
N GLY A 29 2.16 3.80 -3.58
CA GLY A 29 3.59 3.55 -3.62
C GLY A 29 3.91 2.17 -4.18
N SER A 30 3.70 1.97 -5.48
CA SER A 30 3.91 0.66 -6.14
C SER A 30 5.32 0.46 -6.69
N TYR A 31 6.12 1.50 -6.77
CA TYR A 31 7.53 1.50 -7.18
C TYR A 31 7.84 0.55 -8.35
N ALA A 32 8.62 -0.52 -8.14
CA ALA A 32 9.01 -1.49 -9.17
C ALA A 32 8.00 -2.63 -9.37
N GLY A 33 6.92 -2.69 -8.56
CA GLY A 33 5.83 -3.65 -8.69
C GLY A 33 6.04 -4.97 -7.96
N GLU A 34 7.03 -5.10 -7.07
CA GLU A 34 7.28 -6.34 -6.32
C GLU A 34 6.09 -6.72 -5.43
N SER A 35 5.54 -5.74 -4.71
CA SER A 35 4.34 -5.91 -3.89
C SER A 35 3.09 -6.16 -4.74
N ALA A 36 2.91 -5.38 -5.82
CA ALA A 36 1.82 -5.58 -6.77
C ALA A 36 1.80 -7.00 -7.37
N GLU A 37 2.97 -7.54 -7.73
CA GLU A 37 3.11 -8.93 -8.19
C GLU A 37 2.72 -9.93 -7.10
N ALA A 38 3.13 -9.70 -5.86
CA ALA A 38 2.78 -10.57 -4.74
C ALA A 38 1.27 -10.56 -4.46
N TRP A 39 0.64 -9.38 -4.48
CA TRP A 39 -0.83 -9.25 -4.37
C TRP A 39 -1.54 -10.00 -5.50
N ALA A 40 -1.10 -9.84 -6.75
CA ALA A 40 -1.70 -10.53 -7.89
C ALA A 40 -1.56 -12.05 -7.79
N LYS A 41 -0.37 -12.56 -7.40
CA LYS A 41 -0.11 -14.00 -7.19
C LYS A 41 -0.95 -14.61 -6.07
N SER A 42 -1.40 -13.84 -5.09
CA SER A 42 -2.25 -14.34 -4.01
C SER A 42 -3.61 -14.84 -4.49
N GLY A 43 -4.08 -14.41 -5.66
CA GLY A 43 -5.39 -14.72 -6.21
C GLY A 43 -6.56 -14.13 -5.42
N LEU A 44 -6.28 -13.27 -4.43
CA LEU A 44 -7.26 -12.71 -3.51
C LEU A 44 -8.07 -11.57 -4.14
N PHE A 45 -7.43 -10.82 -5.04
CA PHE A 45 -7.96 -9.59 -5.60
C PHE A 45 -8.43 -9.76 -7.04
N LYS A 46 -9.65 -9.31 -7.34
CA LYS A 46 -10.17 -9.20 -8.71
C LYS A 46 -9.70 -7.94 -9.42
N SER A 47 -9.26 -6.94 -8.64
CA SER A 47 -8.75 -5.65 -9.15
C SER A 47 -7.77 -5.07 -8.15
N ILE A 48 -6.58 -4.67 -8.64
CA ILE A 48 -5.49 -4.05 -7.88
C ILE A 48 -5.14 -2.74 -8.56
N HIS A 49 -5.49 -1.62 -7.94
CA HIS A 49 -5.15 -0.29 -8.44
C HIS A 49 -3.84 0.16 -7.81
N CYS A 50 -2.78 0.22 -8.62
CA CYS A 50 -1.43 0.58 -8.21
C CYS A 50 -1.15 2.05 -8.53
N ILE A 51 -0.98 2.84 -7.49
CA ILE A 51 -0.82 4.30 -7.58
C ILE A 51 0.61 4.67 -7.23
N ASP A 52 1.26 5.38 -8.12
CA ASP A 52 2.58 5.95 -7.90
C ASP A 52 2.78 7.15 -8.84
N MET A 53 3.55 8.12 -8.43
CA MET A 53 3.95 9.22 -9.29
C MET A 53 5.08 8.82 -10.24
N TRP A 54 5.85 7.80 -9.88
CA TRP A 54 7.12 7.41 -10.52
C TRP A 54 8.02 8.61 -10.81
N LYS A 55 8.16 9.45 -9.79
CA LYS A 55 8.95 10.68 -9.84
C LYS A 55 10.08 10.59 -8.83
N ASN A 56 11.30 10.84 -9.29
CA ASN A 56 12.48 10.84 -8.42
C ASN A 56 12.40 11.92 -7.32
N GLY A 57 12.99 11.62 -6.18
CA GLY A 57 13.19 12.60 -5.10
C GLY A 57 11.93 12.95 -4.30
N TYR A 58 10.97 12.03 -4.22
CA TYR A 58 9.74 12.22 -3.43
C TYR A 58 10.01 12.28 -1.91
N ASP A 59 10.96 11.48 -1.43
CA ASP A 59 11.42 11.49 -0.04
C ASP A 59 12.97 11.48 -0.02
N PRO A 60 13.64 12.50 0.55
CA PRO A 60 15.09 12.55 0.61
C PRO A 60 15.72 11.48 1.50
N ASN A 61 14.96 10.86 2.39
CA ASN A 61 15.43 9.83 3.31
C ASN A 61 15.19 8.40 2.78
N ASP A 62 14.39 8.25 1.71
CA ASP A 62 14.12 6.95 1.11
C ASP A 62 15.20 6.59 0.07
N PRO A 63 15.93 5.47 0.25
CA PRO A 63 16.92 5.00 -0.72
C PRO A 63 16.35 4.71 -2.11
N ALA A 64 15.05 4.46 -2.23
CA ALA A 64 14.37 4.19 -3.50
C ALA A 64 14.06 5.46 -4.29
N ALA A 65 13.92 6.60 -3.62
CA ALA A 65 13.50 7.86 -4.24
C ALA A 65 14.34 8.32 -5.45
N PRO A 66 15.67 8.10 -5.53
CA PRO A 66 16.45 8.47 -6.70
C PRO A 66 16.16 7.63 -7.96
N THR A 67 15.53 6.48 -7.82
CA THR A 67 15.34 5.51 -8.90
C THR A 67 13.86 5.26 -9.26
N ALA A 68 12.94 6.05 -8.73
CA ALA A 68 11.51 5.88 -8.95
C ALA A 68 11.12 5.92 -10.45
N GLU A 69 11.69 6.82 -11.23
CA GLU A 69 11.43 6.89 -12.70
C GLU A 69 11.93 5.63 -13.45
N LEU A 70 13.02 5.04 -12.97
CA LEU A 70 13.54 3.79 -13.55
C LEU A 70 12.68 2.59 -13.14
N ALA A 71 12.16 2.60 -11.92
CA ALA A 71 11.30 1.57 -11.37
C ALA A 71 9.99 1.42 -12.15
N GLU A 72 9.46 2.51 -12.73
CA GLU A 72 8.27 2.50 -13.58
C GLU A 72 8.33 1.45 -14.68
N LYS A 73 9.49 1.31 -15.35
CA LYS A 73 9.68 0.31 -16.42
C LYS A 73 9.59 -1.13 -15.91
N SER A 74 10.01 -1.36 -14.67
CA SER A 74 9.89 -2.68 -14.05
C SER A 74 8.45 -2.95 -13.65
N PHE A 75 7.76 -1.93 -13.13
CA PHE A 75 6.33 -2.01 -12.84
C PHE A 75 5.50 -2.33 -14.08
N ASP A 76 5.77 -1.66 -15.22
CA ASP A 76 5.05 -1.91 -16.48
C ASP A 76 5.11 -3.38 -16.90
N ARG A 77 6.26 -4.03 -16.76
CA ARG A 77 6.42 -5.47 -17.05
C ARG A 77 5.59 -6.37 -16.11
N VAL A 78 5.43 -5.95 -14.87
CA VAL A 78 4.57 -6.66 -13.91
C VAL A 78 3.10 -6.47 -14.31
N ALA A 79 2.67 -5.26 -14.57
CA ALA A 79 1.29 -4.94 -14.97
C ALA A 79 0.89 -5.66 -16.27
N GLU A 80 1.79 -5.74 -17.25
CA GLU A 80 1.56 -6.52 -18.48
C GLU A 80 1.31 -8.02 -18.23
N ARG A 81 1.95 -8.58 -17.20
CA ARG A 81 1.83 -10.00 -16.84
C ARG A 81 0.56 -10.33 -16.08
N TYR A 82 0.04 -9.39 -15.31
CA TYR A 82 -1.11 -9.60 -14.43
C TYR A 82 -2.27 -8.66 -14.77
N PRO A 83 -3.28 -9.10 -15.55
CA PRO A 83 -4.40 -8.25 -16.00
C PRO A 83 -5.25 -7.64 -14.87
N VAL A 84 -5.15 -8.15 -13.65
CA VAL A 84 -5.83 -7.60 -12.47
C VAL A 84 -5.17 -6.33 -11.94
N ILE A 85 -3.93 -6.01 -12.39
CA ILE A 85 -3.19 -4.81 -12.01
C ILE A 85 -3.54 -3.66 -12.93
N HIS A 86 -3.96 -2.55 -12.33
CA HIS A 86 -4.30 -1.31 -13.03
C HIS A 86 -3.36 -0.20 -12.58
N LYS A 87 -2.48 0.23 -13.49
CA LYS A 87 -1.54 1.33 -13.26
C LYS A 87 -2.27 2.67 -13.20
N MET A 88 -1.98 3.47 -12.19
CA MET A 88 -2.45 4.84 -12.05
C MET A 88 -1.25 5.77 -11.75
N LYS A 89 -0.72 6.44 -12.79
CA LYS A 89 0.37 7.42 -12.63
C LYS A 89 -0.19 8.75 -12.16
N ALA A 90 -0.27 8.92 -10.85
CA ALA A 90 -0.82 10.09 -10.19
C ALA A 90 -0.27 10.22 -8.78
N SER A 91 -0.44 11.38 -8.14
CA SER A 91 -0.27 11.47 -6.70
C SER A 91 -1.39 10.72 -5.97
N SER A 92 -1.09 10.26 -4.75
CA SER A 92 -2.05 9.58 -3.89
C SER A 92 -3.38 10.35 -3.77
N ILE A 93 -3.29 11.66 -3.54
CA ILE A 93 -4.46 12.53 -3.33
C ILE A 93 -5.30 12.70 -4.59
N GLU A 94 -4.66 12.91 -5.75
CA GLU A 94 -5.37 13.03 -7.03
C GLU A 94 -6.09 11.72 -7.38
N ALA A 95 -5.42 10.59 -7.23
CA ALA A 95 -5.97 9.27 -7.53
C ALA A 95 -7.20 8.95 -6.66
N ALA A 96 -7.23 9.39 -5.40
CA ALA A 96 -8.33 9.12 -4.48
C ALA A 96 -9.68 9.65 -4.97
N SER A 97 -9.68 10.71 -5.81
CA SER A 97 -10.89 11.26 -6.41
C SER A 97 -11.62 10.28 -7.35
N SER A 98 -10.91 9.28 -7.87
CA SER A 98 -11.46 8.23 -8.73
C SER A 98 -12.23 7.13 -7.97
N PHE A 99 -12.16 7.13 -6.65
CA PHE A 99 -12.77 6.12 -5.81
C PHE A 99 -13.87 6.72 -4.93
N LYS A 100 -15.03 6.06 -4.90
CA LYS A 100 -16.13 6.45 -4.00
C LYS A 100 -15.82 6.02 -2.57
N ASP A 101 -16.35 6.75 -1.60
CA ASP A 101 -16.27 6.35 -0.21
C ASP A 101 -16.93 4.98 0.00
N GLY A 102 -16.30 4.15 0.82
CA GLY A 102 -16.75 2.80 1.12
C GLY A 102 -16.73 1.82 -0.07
N SER A 103 -15.91 2.06 -1.11
CA SER A 103 -15.87 1.22 -2.32
C SER A 103 -14.71 0.21 -2.35
N LEU A 104 -13.75 0.33 -1.45
CA LEU A 104 -12.55 -0.51 -1.42
C LEU A 104 -12.62 -1.53 -0.29
N ASP A 105 -12.17 -2.74 -0.55
CA ASP A 105 -12.05 -3.79 0.45
C ASP A 105 -10.75 -3.70 1.24
N PHE A 106 -9.67 -3.30 0.55
CA PHE A 106 -8.32 -3.24 1.11
C PHE A 106 -7.55 -2.06 0.52
N VAL A 107 -6.91 -1.28 1.38
CA VAL A 107 -5.97 -0.23 0.98
C VAL A 107 -4.63 -0.48 1.66
N TYR A 108 -3.55 -0.39 0.91
CA TYR A 108 -2.18 -0.56 1.38
C TYR A 108 -1.34 0.67 1.08
N ILE A 109 -0.75 1.29 2.12
CA ILE A 109 0.04 2.54 2.04
C ILE A 109 1.52 2.20 2.22
N ASP A 110 2.32 2.43 1.19
CA ASP A 110 3.77 2.18 1.18
C ASP A 110 4.46 3.20 0.26
N ALA A 111 4.33 4.50 0.58
CA ALA A 111 4.81 5.58 -0.27
C ALA A 111 5.84 6.48 0.46
N ASP A 112 5.55 7.75 0.64
CA ASP A 112 6.41 8.72 1.32
C ASP A 112 6.33 8.54 2.84
N HIS A 113 7.47 8.33 3.50
CA HIS A 113 7.56 7.98 4.93
C HIS A 113 7.53 9.18 5.89
N ARG A 114 7.42 10.42 5.37
CA ARG A 114 7.33 11.62 6.19
C ARG A 114 5.97 11.70 6.89
N TYR A 115 5.97 12.13 8.13
CA TYR A 115 4.77 12.22 8.98
C TYR A 115 3.55 12.83 8.28
N GLU A 116 3.71 14.02 7.67
CA GLU A 116 2.60 14.72 7.01
C GLU A 116 2.08 14.00 5.77
N SER A 117 2.93 13.26 5.07
CA SER A 117 2.54 12.47 3.90
C SER A 117 1.76 11.23 4.31
N VAL A 118 2.27 10.46 5.27
CA VAL A 118 1.59 9.26 5.79
C VAL A 118 0.24 9.62 6.41
N LYS A 119 0.21 10.67 7.24
CA LYS A 119 -1.03 11.14 7.86
C LYS A 119 -2.07 11.52 6.82
N ARG A 120 -1.67 12.30 5.81
CA ARG A 120 -2.56 12.74 4.73
C ARG A 120 -3.07 11.56 3.90
N ASP A 121 -2.21 10.57 3.62
CA ASP A 121 -2.63 9.36 2.90
C ASP A 121 -3.65 8.57 3.72
N ILE A 122 -3.43 8.36 5.01
CA ILE A 122 -4.40 7.71 5.89
C ILE A 122 -5.74 8.46 5.90
N GLU A 123 -5.72 9.78 6.14
CA GLU A 123 -6.92 10.61 6.18
C GLU A 123 -7.70 10.60 4.86
N THR A 124 -6.99 10.52 3.73
CA THR A 124 -7.58 10.51 2.39
C THR A 124 -8.18 9.14 2.04
N TRP A 125 -7.50 8.05 2.39
CA TRP A 125 -7.88 6.71 1.93
C TRP A 125 -8.76 5.94 2.93
N LEU A 126 -8.71 6.27 4.22
CA LEU A 126 -9.57 5.65 5.22
C LEU A 126 -11.08 5.74 4.86
N PRO A 127 -11.63 6.88 4.42
CA PRO A 127 -13.03 6.95 3.99
C PRO A 127 -13.35 6.10 2.76
N LYS A 128 -12.37 5.76 1.94
CA LYS A 128 -12.55 4.93 0.74
C LYS A 128 -12.71 3.44 1.07
N VAL A 129 -12.21 3.01 2.22
CA VAL A 129 -12.38 1.64 2.69
C VAL A 129 -13.81 1.43 3.16
N ARG A 130 -14.43 0.31 2.74
CA ARG A 130 -15.80 -0.02 3.19
C ARG A 130 -15.81 -0.45 4.66
N LYS A 131 -16.97 -0.40 5.28
CA LYS A 131 -17.18 -1.00 6.60
C LYS A 131 -16.84 -2.50 6.58
N GLY A 132 -16.00 -2.95 7.52
CA GLY A 132 -15.46 -4.30 7.58
C GLY A 132 -14.37 -4.59 6.53
N GLY A 133 -13.85 -3.55 5.86
CA GLY A 133 -12.63 -3.59 5.08
C GLY A 133 -11.40 -3.34 5.92
N ILE A 134 -10.24 -3.22 5.29
CA ILE A 134 -8.95 -3.09 5.97
C ILE A 134 -8.16 -1.93 5.36
N LEU A 135 -7.63 -1.06 6.23
CA LEU A 135 -6.55 -0.15 5.91
C LEU A 135 -5.25 -0.73 6.47
N ALA A 136 -4.21 -0.76 5.66
CA ALA A 136 -2.91 -1.28 6.03
C ALA A 136 -1.78 -0.45 5.40
N GLY A 137 -0.55 -0.71 5.79
CA GLY A 137 0.62 -0.10 5.18
C GLY A 137 1.91 -0.79 5.62
N HIS A 138 3.04 -0.25 5.22
CA HIS A 138 4.37 -0.75 5.54
C HIS A 138 5.11 0.17 6.52
N ASP A 139 6.32 -0.22 6.90
CA ASP A 139 7.29 0.59 7.66
C ASP A 139 6.86 1.04 9.05
N TYR A 140 5.99 0.28 9.71
CA TYR A 140 5.70 0.51 11.13
C TYR A 140 6.84 0.00 12.02
N HIS A 141 7.97 0.74 11.97
CA HIS A 141 9.21 0.41 12.68
C HIS A 141 9.79 1.67 13.36
N PRO A 142 9.77 1.75 14.70
CA PRO A 142 10.09 2.98 15.42
C PRO A 142 11.54 3.45 15.25
N ASP A 143 12.48 2.52 15.05
CA ASP A 143 13.90 2.86 14.90
C ASP A 143 14.28 3.29 13.48
N CYS A 144 13.55 2.81 12.46
CA CYS A 144 13.82 3.11 11.06
C CYS A 144 12.92 4.24 10.54
N TRP A 145 11.63 4.17 10.85
CA TRP A 145 10.61 5.08 10.33
C TRP A 145 9.72 5.64 11.45
N PRO A 146 10.28 6.42 12.40
CA PRO A 146 9.51 6.95 13.55
C PRO A 146 8.34 7.84 13.12
N ASP A 147 8.45 8.53 12.00
CA ASP A 147 7.38 9.38 11.46
C ASP A 147 6.18 8.56 10.96
N VAL A 148 6.41 7.39 10.37
CA VAL A 148 5.33 6.45 10.00
C VAL A 148 4.59 5.98 11.23
N VAL A 149 5.31 5.50 12.25
CA VAL A 149 4.71 5.04 13.52
C VAL A 149 3.88 6.15 14.17
N ARG A 150 4.43 7.36 14.25
CA ARG A 150 3.74 8.50 14.82
C ARG A 150 2.49 8.88 14.05
N ALA A 151 2.55 8.93 12.72
CA ALA A 151 1.42 9.28 11.87
C ALA A 151 0.28 8.26 12.00
N VAL A 152 0.60 6.96 11.99
CA VAL A 152 -0.39 5.89 12.19
C VAL A 152 -1.03 6.01 13.57
N ASP A 153 -0.22 6.09 14.64
CA ASP A 153 -0.72 6.13 16.02
C ASP A 153 -1.62 7.33 16.29
N GLU A 154 -1.27 8.50 15.78
CA GLU A 154 -2.03 9.73 15.99
C GLU A 154 -3.30 9.80 15.14
N THR A 155 -3.33 9.13 13.97
CA THR A 155 -4.46 9.23 13.03
C THR A 155 -5.50 8.13 13.25
N VAL A 156 -5.07 6.89 13.46
CA VAL A 156 -5.96 5.73 13.55
C VAL A 156 -5.78 4.90 14.83
N GLY A 157 -4.85 5.31 15.69
CA GLY A 157 -4.50 4.56 16.90
C GLY A 157 -3.52 3.42 16.62
N LYS A 158 -3.26 2.62 17.66
CA LYS A 158 -2.36 1.47 17.52
C LYS A 158 -2.92 0.46 16.52
N PRO A 159 -2.09 -0.03 15.57
CA PRO A 159 -2.51 -1.08 14.66
C PRO A 159 -3.05 -2.31 15.40
N ARG A 160 -4.09 -2.92 14.85
CA ARG A 160 -4.59 -4.21 15.34
C ARG A 160 -3.50 -5.29 15.26
N ARG A 161 -2.68 -5.24 14.22
CA ARG A 161 -1.58 -6.17 13.98
C ARG A 161 -0.42 -5.48 13.29
N VAL A 162 0.78 -5.85 13.69
CA VAL A 162 2.03 -5.56 12.99
C VAL A 162 2.68 -6.89 12.63
N PHE A 163 3.11 -7.03 11.39
CA PHE A 163 3.73 -8.25 10.86
C PHE A 163 5.26 -8.17 10.98
N MET A 164 5.94 -9.28 10.76
CA MET A 164 7.40 -9.36 10.89
C MET A 164 8.15 -8.49 9.88
N ASP A 165 7.54 -8.23 8.73
CA ASP A 165 8.06 -7.34 7.69
C ASP A 165 7.76 -5.86 7.95
N THR A 166 7.25 -5.53 9.14
CA THR A 166 6.80 -4.18 9.55
C THR A 166 5.51 -3.68 8.88
N SER A 167 4.82 -4.50 8.10
CA SER A 167 3.46 -4.17 7.66
C SER A 167 2.53 -4.04 8.86
N TRP A 168 1.63 -3.07 8.79
CA TRP A 168 0.62 -2.83 9.84
C TRP A 168 -0.79 -2.88 9.25
N MET A 169 -1.81 -3.14 10.07
CA MET A 169 -3.21 -3.14 9.64
C MET A 169 -4.18 -2.73 10.74
N ILE A 170 -5.28 -2.12 10.32
CA ILE A 170 -6.46 -1.82 11.13
C ILE A 170 -7.73 -2.31 10.44
N ASP A 171 -8.76 -2.58 11.21
CA ASP A 171 -10.13 -2.85 10.72
C ASP A 171 -10.90 -1.53 10.57
N CYS A 172 -11.71 -1.38 9.51
CA CYS A 172 -12.50 -0.19 9.20
C CYS A 172 -14.01 -0.40 9.45
#